data_436de4259fffa30e753af6eae3f71824
#
_entry.id   436de4259fffa30e753af6eae3f71824
#
_cell.length_a   1.000
_cell.length_b   1.000
_cell.length_c   1.000
_cell.angle_alpha   90.00
_cell.angle_beta   90.00
_cell.angle_gamma   90.00
#
_symmetry.space_group_name_H-M   'P 1'
#
loop_
_entity.id
_entity.type
_entity.pdbx_description
1 polymer ?
#
loop_
_entity_poly.entity_id
_entity_poly.type
_entity_poly.pdbx_seq_one_letter_code
_entity_poly.pdbx_strand_id
1 'polypeptide(L)'
;MEPVAYRFCPSCGGRLETRLLKATEPERPVCTACGHVVYLDPKVAVGTIIRASDDQLVLVRRAIEPGYGLWVFPGGYVDQGEEITSAAIREAREESGLEIRIDGLVNIYSYGGRSPIIIVYRATALGGELCGDDECL
;
A
#
# COMPACT_ATOMS: atom_id res chain seq x y z
N MET A 1 12.01 -0.04 8.89
CA MET A 1 10.95 0.59 9.72
C MET A 1 10.68 -0.35 10.88
N GLU A 2 10.88 0.12 12.09
CA GLU A 2 10.53 -0.69 13.26
C GLU A 2 9.02 -0.93 13.28
N PRO A 3 8.57 -2.12 13.69
CA PRO A 3 7.15 -2.37 13.83
C PRO A 3 6.55 -1.41 14.85
N VAL A 4 5.46 -0.75 14.48
CA VAL A 4 4.74 0.13 15.40
C VAL A 4 4.16 -0.71 16.52
N ALA A 5 4.70 -0.55 17.71
CA ALA A 5 4.18 -1.22 18.89
C ALA A 5 2.96 -0.43 19.40
N TYR A 6 1.78 -1.02 19.28
CA TYR A 6 0.59 -0.45 19.92
C TYR A 6 0.69 -0.57 21.42
N ARG A 7 0.37 0.51 22.13
CA ARG A 7 0.36 0.55 23.61
C ARG A 7 -1.05 0.38 24.17
N PHE A 8 -2.05 0.80 23.41
CA PHE A 8 -3.45 0.85 23.83
C PHE A 8 -4.35 0.10 22.86
N CYS A 9 -5.39 -0.49 23.39
CA CYS A 9 -6.37 -1.26 22.62
C CYS A 9 -7.15 -0.34 21.67
N PRO A 10 -7.22 -0.66 20.36
CA PRO A 10 -8.00 0.12 19.41
C PRO A 10 -9.50 0.01 19.62
N SER A 11 -9.97 -0.99 20.39
CA SER A 11 -11.40 -1.20 20.65
C SER A 11 -11.89 -0.45 21.89
N CYS A 12 -11.15 -0.46 22.99
CA CYS A 12 -11.63 0.09 24.27
C CYS A 12 -10.67 1.10 24.93
N GLY A 13 -9.46 1.30 24.39
CA GLY A 13 -8.46 2.18 24.96
C GLY A 13 -7.70 1.58 26.16
N GLY A 14 -7.96 0.34 26.54
CA GLY A 14 -7.25 -0.35 27.60
C GLY A 14 -5.79 -0.64 27.23
N ARG A 15 -4.97 -0.93 28.24
CA ARG A 15 -3.56 -1.23 28.03
C ARG A 15 -3.38 -2.61 27.41
N LEU A 16 -2.48 -2.71 26.42
CA LEU A 16 -2.08 -3.95 25.78
C LEU A 16 -0.91 -4.60 26.53
N GLU A 17 -0.92 -5.92 26.60
CA GLU A 17 0.23 -6.73 26.97
C GLU A 17 0.50 -7.80 25.93
N THR A 18 1.76 -8.23 25.79
CA THR A 18 2.16 -9.27 24.85
C THR A 18 1.94 -10.63 25.47
N ARG A 19 1.21 -11.52 24.76
CA ARG A 19 0.93 -12.90 25.20
C ARG A 19 1.18 -13.91 24.09
N LEU A 20 1.63 -15.10 24.50
CA LEU A 20 1.67 -16.27 23.64
C LEU A 20 0.33 -17.00 23.74
N LEU A 21 -0.49 -16.88 22.69
CA LEU A 21 -1.82 -17.51 22.66
C LEU A 21 -1.76 -18.98 22.26
N LYS A 22 -0.85 -19.30 21.34
CA LYS A 22 -0.56 -20.67 20.88
C LYS A 22 0.94 -20.86 20.71
N ALA A 23 1.44 -22.04 21.09
CA ALA A 23 2.86 -22.35 21.04
C ALA A 23 3.46 -22.26 19.61
N THR A 24 2.64 -22.42 18.58
CA THR A 24 3.03 -22.41 17.16
C THR A 24 2.89 -21.06 16.49
N GLU A 25 2.42 -20.05 17.21
CA GLU A 25 2.18 -18.71 16.68
C GLU A 25 3.08 -17.68 17.37
N PRO A 26 3.33 -16.52 16.72
CA PRO A 26 4.01 -15.42 17.39
C PRO A 26 3.21 -14.89 18.57
N GLU A 27 3.89 -14.28 19.53
CA GLU A 27 3.24 -13.51 20.58
C GLU A 27 2.43 -12.36 19.99
N ARG A 28 1.29 -12.06 20.61
CA ARG A 28 0.38 -11.01 20.16
C ARG A 28 0.03 -10.03 21.26
N PRO A 29 -0.21 -8.74 20.93
CA PRO A 29 -0.77 -7.80 21.89
C PRO A 29 -2.20 -8.17 22.23
N VAL A 30 -2.50 -8.26 23.52
CA VAL A 30 -3.85 -8.58 24.04
C VAL A 30 -4.26 -7.50 25.02
N CYS A 31 -5.50 -7.02 24.93
CA CYS A 31 -6.01 -6.02 25.85
C CYS A 31 -6.26 -6.61 27.23
N THR A 32 -5.71 -5.97 28.24
CA THR A 32 -5.91 -6.37 29.66
C THR A 32 -7.32 -6.09 30.17
N ALA A 33 -8.04 -5.16 29.52
CA ALA A 33 -9.40 -4.76 29.93
C ALA A 33 -10.50 -5.54 29.21
N CYS A 34 -10.47 -5.63 27.87
CA CYS A 34 -11.55 -6.26 27.09
C CYS A 34 -11.15 -7.59 26.44
N GLY A 35 -9.89 -8.00 26.49
CA GLY A 35 -9.42 -9.25 25.90
C GLY A 35 -9.22 -9.21 24.37
N HIS A 36 -9.41 -8.05 23.73
CA HIS A 36 -9.19 -7.90 22.29
C HIS A 36 -7.77 -8.28 21.91
N VAL A 37 -7.62 -9.14 20.91
CA VAL A 37 -6.31 -9.53 20.35
C VAL A 37 -6.02 -8.65 19.15
N VAL A 38 -4.87 -7.98 19.15
CA VAL A 38 -4.44 -7.13 18.04
C VAL A 38 -3.60 -7.96 17.07
N TYR A 39 -4.09 -8.10 15.86
CA TYR A 39 -3.33 -8.68 14.75
C TYR A 39 -2.68 -7.57 13.94
N LEU A 40 -1.37 -7.64 13.78
CA LEU A 40 -0.62 -6.69 12.97
C LEU A 40 -0.55 -7.23 11.54
N ASP A 41 -1.48 -6.78 10.72
CA ASP A 41 -1.57 -7.22 9.34
C ASP A 41 -0.56 -6.47 8.46
N PRO A 42 0.02 -7.13 7.44
CA PRO A 42 0.85 -6.44 6.47
C PRO A 42 -0.02 -5.47 5.66
N LYS A 43 0.53 -4.30 5.36
CA LYS A 43 -0.11 -3.38 4.41
C LYS A 43 -0.02 -3.96 3.00
N VAL A 44 -1.05 -3.71 2.21
CA VAL A 44 -1.06 -4.05 0.79
C VAL A 44 -0.94 -2.77 -0.02
N ALA A 45 0.05 -2.73 -0.91
CA ALA A 45 0.25 -1.64 -1.85
C ALA A 45 0.07 -2.16 -3.28
N VAL A 46 -0.38 -1.30 -4.17
CA VAL A 46 -0.48 -1.58 -5.60
C VAL A 46 0.35 -0.57 -6.37
N GLY A 47 0.89 -0.99 -7.50
CA GLY A 47 1.56 -0.11 -8.43
C GLY A 47 1.22 -0.49 -9.86
N THR A 48 1.39 0.45 -10.78
CA THR A 48 1.09 0.24 -12.20
C THR A 48 2.23 0.69 -13.08
N ILE A 49 2.64 -0.20 -13.99
CA ILE A 49 3.54 0.12 -15.09
C ILE A 49 2.63 0.46 -16.28
N ILE A 50 2.47 1.75 -16.53
CA ILE A 50 1.51 2.29 -17.49
C ILE A 50 2.23 2.59 -18.79
N ARG A 51 1.74 2.00 -19.89
CA ARG A 51 2.15 2.36 -21.24
C ARG A 51 1.26 3.49 -21.77
N ALA A 52 1.89 4.58 -22.17
CA ALA A 52 1.24 5.67 -22.88
C ALA A 52 1.09 5.36 -24.39
N SER A 53 0.32 6.19 -25.11
CA SER A 53 0.01 5.99 -26.53
C SER A 53 1.23 6.00 -27.48
N ASP A 54 2.35 6.54 -27.02
CA ASP A 54 3.63 6.65 -27.75
C ASP A 54 4.65 5.59 -27.32
N ASP A 55 4.20 4.51 -26.71
CA ASP A 55 5.02 3.41 -26.15
C ASP A 55 5.96 3.86 -25.02
N GLN A 56 5.77 5.03 -24.45
CA GLN A 56 6.49 5.49 -23.28
C GLN A 56 5.85 4.98 -21.98
N LEU A 57 6.67 4.83 -20.94
CA LEU A 57 6.19 4.49 -19.62
C LEU A 57 5.92 5.75 -18.79
N VAL A 58 4.87 5.70 -18.00
CA VAL A 58 4.50 6.80 -17.11
C VAL A 58 5.23 6.64 -15.78
N LEU A 59 6.01 7.63 -15.42
CA LEU A 59 6.65 7.74 -14.12
C LEU A 59 6.20 9.02 -13.43
N VAL A 60 6.15 8.97 -12.12
CA VAL A 60 5.87 10.13 -11.27
C VAL A 60 7.06 10.40 -10.36
N ARG A 61 7.28 11.66 -10.04
CA ARG A 61 8.38 12.07 -9.17
C ARG A 61 7.85 12.33 -7.78
N ARG A 62 8.38 11.59 -6.80
CA ARG A 62 7.89 11.66 -5.42
C ARG A 62 8.09 13.04 -4.81
N ALA A 63 7.04 13.57 -4.18
CA ALA A 63 7.07 14.80 -3.39
C ALA A 63 7.09 14.56 -1.88
N ILE A 64 7.13 13.29 -1.45
CA ILE A 64 7.10 12.88 -0.04
C ILE A 64 8.21 11.90 0.28
N GLU A 65 8.56 11.81 1.56
CA GLU A 65 9.49 10.79 2.06
C GLU A 65 8.76 9.44 2.31
N PRO A 66 9.44 8.30 2.21
CA PRO A 66 10.83 8.13 1.78
C PRO A 66 10.99 8.28 0.26
N GLY A 67 12.16 8.72 -0.17
CA GLY A 67 12.49 8.79 -1.60
C GLY A 67 12.06 10.07 -2.29
N TYR A 68 11.98 11.18 -1.57
CA TYR A 68 11.70 12.50 -2.16
C TYR A 68 12.56 12.76 -3.40
N GLY A 69 11.91 13.18 -4.48
CA GLY A 69 12.56 13.50 -5.74
C GLY A 69 12.91 12.32 -6.64
N LEU A 70 12.71 11.09 -6.19
CA LEU A 70 12.93 9.89 -7.01
C LEU A 70 11.77 9.66 -7.97
N TRP A 71 12.09 9.11 -9.13
CA TRP A 71 11.12 8.69 -10.13
C TRP A 71 10.66 7.26 -9.84
N VAL A 72 9.35 7.07 -9.80
CA VAL A 72 8.70 5.78 -9.54
C VAL A 72 7.48 5.62 -10.43
N PHE A 73 7.00 4.39 -10.61
CA PHE A 73 5.68 4.18 -11.20
C PHE A 73 4.57 4.55 -10.21
N PRO A 74 3.38 4.96 -10.67
CA PRO A 74 2.26 5.31 -9.80
C PRO A 74 1.83 4.14 -8.93
N GLY A 75 1.48 4.42 -7.68
CA GLY A 75 1.01 3.41 -6.75
C GLY A 75 0.82 3.93 -5.34
N GLY A 76 0.11 3.15 -4.55
CA GLY A 76 -0.15 3.47 -3.15
C GLY A 76 -0.84 2.32 -2.42
N TYR A 77 -1.32 2.59 -1.22
CA TYR A 77 -1.96 1.58 -0.40
C TYR A 77 -3.39 1.27 -0.86
N VAL A 78 -3.75 0.01 -0.72
CA VAL A 78 -5.13 -0.46 -0.87
C VAL A 78 -5.88 -0.17 0.42
N ASP A 79 -7.04 0.47 0.32
CA ASP A 79 -7.90 0.72 1.45
C ASP A 79 -8.69 -0.53 1.83
N GLN A 80 -9.06 -0.65 3.10
CA GLN A 80 -9.88 -1.77 3.55
C GLN A 80 -11.21 -1.80 2.79
N GLY A 81 -11.55 -2.97 2.26
CA GLY A 81 -12.77 -3.17 1.48
C GLY A 81 -12.69 -2.76 0.01
N GLU A 82 -11.54 -2.22 -0.42
CA GLU A 82 -11.30 -1.86 -1.81
C GLU A 82 -10.74 -3.05 -2.60
N GLU A 83 -11.21 -3.23 -3.83
CA GLU A 83 -10.60 -4.22 -4.74
C GLU A 83 -9.21 -3.75 -5.17
N ILE A 84 -8.26 -4.69 -5.25
CA ILE A 84 -6.87 -4.40 -5.59
C ILE A 84 -6.74 -3.70 -6.95
N THR A 85 -7.46 -4.15 -7.96
CA THR A 85 -7.45 -3.53 -9.29
C THR A 85 -8.08 -2.14 -9.29
N SER A 86 -9.13 -1.94 -8.50
CA SER A 86 -9.76 -0.63 -8.32
C SER A 86 -8.80 0.35 -7.61
N ALA A 87 -8.06 -0.11 -6.62
CA ALA A 87 -7.02 0.68 -5.97
C ALA A 87 -5.93 1.10 -6.95
N ALA A 88 -5.47 0.18 -7.80
CA ALA A 88 -4.47 0.48 -8.82
C ALA A 88 -4.94 1.56 -9.81
N ILE A 89 -6.19 1.49 -10.26
CA ILE A 89 -6.79 2.49 -11.16
C ILE A 89 -6.94 3.84 -10.45
N ARG A 90 -7.41 3.84 -9.21
CA ARG A 90 -7.55 5.05 -8.39
C ARG A 90 -6.20 5.74 -8.17
N GLU A 91 -5.18 5.01 -7.73
CA GLU A 91 -3.85 5.55 -7.49
C GLU A 91 -3.23 6.11 -8.77
N ALA A 92 -3.38 5.43 -9.90
CA ALA A 92 -2.90 5.94 -11.18
C ALA A 92 -3.57 7.27 -11.55
N ARG A 93 -4.87 7.39 -11.34
CA ARG A 93 -5.60 8.64 -11.60
C ARG A 93 -5.15 9.75 -10.66
N GLU A 94 -5.05 9.48 -9.36
CA GLU A 94 -4.64 10.46 -8.35
C GLU A 94 -3.23 10.99 -8.62
N GLU A 95 -2.27 10.10 -8.87
CA GLU A 95 -0.86 10.47 -8.99
C GLU A 95 -0.46 10.94 -10.40
N SER A 96 -1.12 10.47 -11.45
CA SER A 96 -0.73 10.80 -12.84
C SER A 96 -1.79 11.53 -13.65
N GLY A 97 -3.03 11.58 -13.18
CA GLY A 97 -4.16 12.16 -13.94
C GLY A 97 -4.69 11.26 -15.05
N LEU A 98 -4.15 10.06 -15.21
CA LEU A 98 -4.52 9.17 -16.31
C LEU A 98 -5.60 8.17 -15.93
N GLU A 99 -6.52 7.92 -16.86
CA GLU A 99 -7.41 6.76 -16.85
C GLU A 99 -6.67 5.58 -17.48
N ILE A 100 -6.69 4.45 -16.80
CA ILE A 100 -5.96 3.26 -17.24
C ILE A 100 -6.85 2.03 -17.33
N ARG A 101 -6.42 1.08 -18.13
CA ARG A 101 -6.92 -0.29 -18.16
C ARG A 101 -5.83 -1.22 -17.62
N ILE A 102 -6.19 -2.09 -16.68
CA ILE A 102 -5.30 -3.14 -16.19
C ILE A 102 -5.22 -4.25 -17.26
N ASP A 103 -4.02 -4.56 -17.70
CA ASP A 103 -3.78 -5.58 -18.72
C ASP A 103 -3.34 -6.93 -18.14
N GLY A 104 -2.69 -6.92 -16.99
CA GLY A 104 -2.26 -8.13 -16.32
C GLY A 104 -1.34 -7.88 -15.12
N LEU A 105 -1.08 -8.92 -14.37
CA LEU A 105 -0.15 -8.92 -13.26
C LEU A 105 1.29 -8.97 -13.76
N VAL A 106 2.14 -8.08 -13.25
CA VAL A 106 3.59 -8.17 -13.46
C VAL A 106 4.20 -9.10 -12.44
N ASN A 107 4.08 -8.77 -11.16
CA ASN A 107 4.58 -9.59 -10.06
C ASN A 107 4.05 -9.10 -8.72
N ILE A 108 4.27 -9.92 -7.69
CA ILE A 108 4.03 -9.59 -6.29
C ILE A 108 5.38 -9.57 -5.59
N TYR A 109 5.65 -8.49 -4.87
CA TYR A 109 6.90 -8.29 -4.16
C TYR A 109 6.65 -8.23 -2.65
N SER A 110 7.41 -8.99 -1.90
CA SER A 110 7.44 -8.87 -0.44
C SER A 110 8.86 -9.11 0.06
N TYR A 111 9.20 -8.43 1.13
CA TYR A 111 10.55 -8.46 1.68
C TYR A 111 10.47 -8.75 3.18
N GLY A 112 11.29 -9.69 3.63
CA GLY A 112 11.35 -10.04 5.04
C GLY A 112 11.66 -8.83 5.93
N GLY A 113 10.93 -8.69 7.03
CA GLY A 113 11.06 -7.58 7.95
C GLY A 113 10.44 -6.25 7.48
N ARG A 114 9.75 -6.23 6.34
CA ARG A 114 9.06 -5.05 5.83
C ARG A 114 7.55 -5.28 5.74
N SER A 115 6.78 -4.24 6.05
CA SER A 115 5.32 -4.34 6.14
C SER A 115 4.63 -4.51 4.78
N PRO A 116 4.90 -3.72 3.73
CA PRO A 116 4.05 -3.77 2.55
C PRO A 116 4.31 -5.03 1.70
N ILE A 117 3.20 -5.63 1.27
CA ILE A 117 3.15 -6.54 0.12
C ILE A 117 2.78 -5.67 -1.08
N ILE A 118 3.59 -5.68 -2.13
CA ILE A 118 3.42 -4.81 -3.29
C ILE A 118 2.98 -5.63 -4.49
N ILE A 119 1.81 -5.31 -5.04
CA ILE A 119 1.24 -5.96 -6.22
C ILE A 119 1.39 -4.99 -7.39
N VAL A 120 2.12 -5.40 -8.42
CA VAL A 120 2.39 -4.56 -9.60
C VAL A 120 1.65 -5.10 -10.81
N TYR A 121 0.86 -4.22 -11.44
CA TYR A 121 0.15 -4.50 -12.68
C TYR A 121 0.79 -3.75 -13.85
N ARG A 122 0.74 -4.36 -15.03
CA ARG A 122 0.91 -3.63 -16.28
C ARG A 122 -0.43 -3.06 -16.72
N ALA A 123 -0.41 -1.87 -17.28
CA ALA A 123 -1.61 -1.14 -17.66
C ALA A 123 -1.37 -0.32 -18.92
N THR A 124 -2.46 0.06 -19.57
CA THR A 124 -2.47 0.93 -20.75
C THR A 124 -3.24 2.20 -20.43
N ALA A 125 -2.68 3.36 -20.77
CA ALA A 125 -3.38 4.63 -20.67
C ALA A 125 -4.52 4.71 -21.69
N LEU A 126 -5.73 5.03 -21.23
CA LEU A 126 -6.92 5.19 -22.05
C LEU A 126 -7.24 6.64 -22.36
N GLY A 127 -6.84 7.56 -21.49
CA GLY A 127 -7.15 8.99 -21.59
C GLY A 127 -6.70 9.76 -20.38
N GLY A 128 -7.15 10.98 -20.26
CA GLY A 128 -6.74 11.91 -19.20
C GLY A 128 -5.52 12.74 -19.60
N GLU A 129 -5.12 13.62 -18.73
CA GLU A 129 -3.95 14.48 -18.90
C GLU A 129 -2.96 14.23 -17.77
N LEU A 130 -1.67 14.13 -18.11
CA LEU A 130 -0.62 13.98 -17.11
C LEU A 130 -0.62 15.19 -16.17
N CYS A 131 -0.95 14.95 -14.92
CA CYS A 131 -0.80 15.90 -13.85
C CYS A 131 -0.53 15.17 -12.54
N GLY A 132 0.35 15.73 -11.71
CA GLY A 132 0.63 15.20 -10.39
C GLY A 132 -0.38 15.70 -9.35
N ASP A 133 -0.37 15.05 -8.20
CA ASP A 133 -1.08 15.45 -6.99
C ASP A 133 -0.10 16.04 -5.95
N ASP A 134 -0.53 16.13 -4.68
CA ASP A 134 0.30 16.65 -3.57
C ASP A 134 1.51 15.75 -3.27
N GLU A 135 1.46 14.48 -3.66
CA GLU A 135 2.51 13.49 -3.44
C GLU A 135 3.49 13.39 -4.61
N CYS A 136 3.23 14.12 -5.70
CA CYS A 136 4.02 14.15 -6.93
C CYS A 136 4.48 15.56 -7.30
N LEU A 137 5.70 15.66 -7.81
CA LEU A 137 6.31 16.92 -8.28
C LEU A 137 5.97 17.16 -9.76
#